data_2c4957e3abdafd3b854e3dbb29c1d07d
#
_entry.id   2c4957e3abdafd3b854e3dbb29c1d07d
#
_cell.length_a   1.000
_cell.length_b   1.000
_cell.length_c   1.000
_cell.angle_alpha   90.00
_cell.angle_beta   90.00
_cell.angle_gamma   90.00
#
_symmetry.space_group_name_H-M   'P 1'
#
loop_
_entity.id
_entity.type
_entity.pdbx_description
1 polymer ?
#
loop_
_entity_poly.entity_id
_entity_poly.type
_entity_poly.pdbx_seq_one_letter_code
_entity_poly.pdbx_strand_id
1 'polypeptide(L)'
;METLRNILARLETEGAALGHFNVAELVALKAVVAAANEIKVPVFIGASESERDFFGTREVAALARSMREESSVPLFLDADHTHSLQKATEAAHAGFDAVVIDFSTLPFEENVARTKETVEAIKSINPDIVAEGEIGYIGSGSEIHESVDAKTPNLTTPEEARQFVEATGIDVLAPAVGNMHGMLQSMVKGTTKKRLNIQRIAEIKKEVGVFLTLHGGSGTDDEDFQQAIAAGINIIHINTELRVAWRQSLERSLAANPKQVVPYRILQPVVESVKQVTAGRLRLFNAVRKAA
;
A
#
# COMPACT_ATOMS: atom_id res chain seq x y z
N MET A 1 -6.99 -21.34 2.93
CA MET A 1 -7.17 -19.98 2.36
C MET A 1 -6.10 -19.82 1.29
N GLU A 2 -6.39 -19.12 0.19
CA GLU A 2 -5.41 -18.84 -0.86
C GLU A 2 -4.28 -17.95 -0.29
N THR A 3 -3.01 -18.23 -0.63
CA THR A 3 -1.88 -17.44 -0.13
C THR A 3 -1.79 -16.09 -0.85
N LEU A 4 -1.11 -15.09 -0.24
CA LEU A 4 -0.89 -13.79 -0.88
C LEU A 4 -0.17 -13.93 -2.23
N ARG A 5 0.88 -14.79 -2.32
CA ARG A 5 1.58 -15.05 -3.58
C ARG A 5 0.66 -15.61 -4.66
N ASN A 6 -0.25 -16.51 -4.31
CA ASN A 6 -1.21 -17.07 -5.27
C ASN A 6 -2.21 -16.01 -5.77
N ILE A 7 -2.68 -15.13 -4.86
CA ILE A 7 -3.53 -13.98 -5.23
C ILE A 7 -2.80 -13.05 -6.20
N LEU A 8 -1.55 -12.69 -5.91
CA LEU A 8 -0.76 -11.80 -6.79
C LEU A 8 -0.55 -12.42 -8.17
N ALA A 9 -0.18 -13.69 -8.26
CA ALA A 9 0.00 -14.40 -9.52
C ALA A 9 -1.32 -14.49 -10.33
N ARG A 10 -2.44 -14.73 -9.65
CA ARG A 10 -3.76 -14.76 -10.31
C ARG A 10 -4.15 -13.38 -10.83
N LEU A 11 -4.04 -12.32 -10.01
CA LEU A 11 -4.37 -10.95 -10.43
C LEU A 11 -3.49 -10.47 -11.58
N GLU A 12 -2.20 -10.80 -11.59
CA GLU A 12 -1.30 -10.52 -12.72
C GLU A 12 -1.80 -11.16 -14.02
N THR A 13 -2.22 -12.44 -13.97
CA THR A 13 -2.78 -13.14 -15.13
C THR A 13 -4.09 -12.51 -15.60
N GLU A 14 -4.92 -12.04 -14.65
CA GLU A 14 -6.20 -11.37 -14.94
C GLU A 14 -6.02 -9.93 -15.44
N GLY A 15 -4.80 -9.34 -15.38
CA GLY A 15 -4.54 -7.94 -15.70
C GLY A 15 -5.15 -6.98 -14.66
N ALA A 16 -5.11 -7.36 -13.39
CA ALA A 16 -5.60 -6.59 -12.25
C ALA A 16 -4.49 -6.39 -11.21
N ALA A 17 -4.67 -5.44 -10.29
CA ALA A 17 -3.76 -5.23 -9.17
C ALA A 17 -4.48 -5.34 -7.83
N LEU A 18 -3.74 -5.81 -6.81
CA LEU A 18 -4.18 -5.83 -5.44
C LEU A 18 -4.15 -4.41 -4.86
N GLY A 19 -5.29 -3.90 -4.40
CA GLY A 19 -5.34 -2.62 -3.70
C GLY A 19 -4.86 -2.76 -2.26
N HIS A 20 -3.86 -1.96 -1.91
CA HIS A 20 -3.32 -1.83 -0.56
C HIS A 20 -3.79 -0.51 0.06
N PHE A 21 -4.38 -0.57 1.24
CA PHE A 21 -4.98 0.58 1.91
C PHE A 21 -4.51 0.67 3.35
N ASN A 22 -3.84 1.77 3.70
CA ASN A 22 -3.37 1.99 5.06
C ASN A 22 -4.51 2.30 6.03
N VAL A 23 -4.37 1.74 7.22
CA VAL A 23 -5.29 1.97 8.34
C VAL A 23 -4.50 2.32 9.61
N ALA A 24 -4.96 3.36 10.32
CA ALA A 24 -4.39 3.78 11.60
C ALA A 24 -5.36 3.55 12.76
N GLU A 25 -6.61 3.10 12.46
CA GLU A 25 -7.66 2.92 13.48
C GLU A 25 -8.85 2.12 12.92
N LEU A 26 -9.78 1.76 13.79
CA LEU A 26 -10.87 0.82 13.51
C LEU A 26 -11.85 1.30 12.43
N VAL A 27 -12.10 2.62 12.31
CA VAL A 27 -13.07 3.17 11.34
C VAL A 27 -12.57 2.96 9.91
N ALA A 28 -11.29 3.28 9.66
CA ALA A 28 -10.66 3.03 8.38
C ALA A 28 -10.60 1.53 8.05
N LEU A 29 -10.23 0.69 9.03
CA LEU A 29 -10.20 -0.76 8.86
C LEU A 29 -11.57 -1.33 8.48
N LYS A 30 -12.64 -0.95 9.18
CA LYS A 30 -14.02 -1.34 8.83
C LYS A 30 -14.42 -0.90 7.43
N ALA A 31 -14.07 0.32 7.05
CA ALA A 31 -14.40 0.89 5.75
C ALA A 31 -13.73 0.12 4.61
N VAL A 32 -12.43 -0.19 4.75
CA VAL A 32 -11.64 -0.95 3.76
C VAL A 32 -12.22 -2.36 3.59
N VAL A 33 -12.47 -3.07 4.69
CA VAL A 33 -13.03 -4.43 4.65
C VAL A 33 -14.45 -4.42 4.05
N ALA A 34 -15.30 -3.44 4.42
CA ALA A 34 -16.64 -3.32 3.86
C ALA A 34 -16.62 -3.05 2.34
N ALA A 35 -15.68 -2.22 1.86
CA ALA A 35 -15.50 -1.96 0.44
C ALA A 35 -15.06 -3.22 -0.32
N ALA A 36 -14.09 -3.98 0.21
CA ALA A 36 -13.62 -5.22 -0.40
C ALA A 36 -14.74 -6.26 -0.54
N ASN A 37 -15.54 -6.45 0.52
CA ASN A 37 -16.69 -7.35 0.50
C ASN A 37 -17.78 -6.89 -0.49
N GLU A 38 -18.02 -5.57 -0.62
CA GLU A 38 -18.99 -5.03 -1.58
C GLU A 38 -18.54 -5.26 -3.03
N ILE A 39 -17.26 -5.00 -3.33
CA ILE A 39 -16.71 -5.14 -4.68
C ILE A 39 -16.36 -6.59 -5.01
N LYS A 40 -16.29 -7.47 -4.00
CA LYS A 40 -15.94 -8.89 -4.10
C LYS A 40 -14.55 -9.15 -4.69
N VAL A 41 -13.57 -8.39 -4.22
CA VAL A 41 -12.16 -8.54 -4.61
C VAL A 41 -11.27 -8.67 -3.37
N PRO A 42 -10.11 -9.33 -3.46
CA PRO A 42 -9.16 -9.37 -2.36
C PRO A 42 -8.65 -7.96 -2.03
N VAL A 43 -8.21 -7.76 -0.79
CA VAL A 43 -7.65 -6.49 -0.33
C VAL A 43 -6.46 -6.69 0.58
N PHE A 44 -5.50 -5.78 0.49
CA PHE A 44 -4.34 -5.70 1.35
C PHE A 44 -4.52 -4.54 2.33
N ILE A 45 -4.50 -4.83 3.61
CA ILE A 45 -4.63 -3.86 4.69
C ILE A 45 -3.22 -3.52 5.13
N GLY A 46 -2.82 -2.25 5.00
CA GLY A 46 -1.51 -1.78 5.42
C GLY A 46 -1.54 -1.07 6.76
N ALA A 47 -0.46 -1.20 7.52
CA ALA A 47 -0.17 -0.37 8.67
C ALA A 47 1.31 -0.01 8.69
N SER A 48 1.64 1.27 8.45
CA SER A 48 3.01 1.77 8.53
C SER A 48 3.57 1.67 9.94
N GLU A 49 4.88 1.81 10.11
CA GLU A 49 5.51 1.70 11.43
C GLU A 49 4.87 2.66 12.44
N SER A 50 4.64 3.92 12.08
CA SER A 50 3.97 4.89 12.94
C SER A 50 2.49 4.59 13.18
N GLU A 51 1.79 3.99 12.22
CA GLU A 51 0.40 3.55 12.39
C GLU A 51 0.33 2.33 13.32
N ARG A 52 1.29 1.40 13.24
CA ARG A 52 1.43 0.29 14.19
C ARG A 52 1.77 0.74 15.60
N ASP A 53 2.63 1.76 15.73
CA ASP A 53 2.96 2.34 17.04
C ASP A 53 1.74 2.98 17.70
N PHE A 54 0.84 3.58 16.93
CA PHE A 54 -0.40 4.17 17.43
C PHE A 54 -1.49 3.13 17.70
N PHE A 55 -1.73 2.22 16.75
CA PHE A 55 -2.81 1.23 16.81
C PHE A 55 -2.47 0.05 17.74
N GLY A 56 -1.19 -0.31 17.82
CA GLY A 56 -0.69 -1.55 18.39
C GLY A 56 -0.49 -2.63 17.32
N THR A 57 0.75 -3.14 17.20
CA THR A 57 1.10 -4.17 16.19
C THR A 57 0.27 -5.44 16.37
N ARG A 58 0.09 -5.89 17.62
CA ARG A 58 -0.71 -7.10 17.94
C ARG A 58 -2.20 -6.85 17.81
N GLU A 59 -2.65 -5.66 18.17
CA GLU A 59 -4.04 -5.23 18.13
C GLU A 59 -4.57 -5.17 16.70
N VAL A 60 -3.84 -4.54 15.77
CA VAL A 60 -4.24 -4.50 14.36
C VAL A 60 -4.23 -5.91 13.76
N ALA A 61 -3.25 -6.76 14.10
CA ALA A 61 -3.19 -8.14 13.64
C ALA A 61 -4.37 -8.98 14.15
N ALA A 62 -4.76 -8.82 15.41
CA ALA A 62 -5.91 -9.51 16.00
C ALA A 62 -7.22 -9.09 15.34
N LEU A 63 -7.41 -7.78 15.10
CA LEU A 63 -8.60 -7.25 14.42
C LEU A 63 -8.68 -7.70 12.96
N ALA A 64 -7.57 -7.64 12.22
CA ALA A 64 -7.51 -8.12 10.85
C ALA A 64 -7.85 -9.61 10.76
N ARG A 65 -7.35 -10.43 11.70
CA ARG A 65 -7.68 -11.86 11.78
C ARG A 65 -9.15 -12.10 12.02
N SER A 66 -9.75 -11.41 13.00
CA SER A 66 -11.19 -11.51 13.27
C SER A 66 -12.03 -11.13 12.05
N MET A 67 -11.68 -10.04 11.37
CA MET A 67 -12.41 -9.62 10.16
C MET A 67 -12.19 -10.57 8.98
N ARG A 68 -11.04 -11.23 8.90
CA ARG A 68 -10.73 -12.25 7.88
C ARG A 68 -11.66 -13.47 8.01
N GLU A 69 -11.99 -13.86 9.23
CA GLU A 69 -12.89 -14.99 9.50
C GLU A 69 -14.33 -14.72 9.04
N GLU A 70 -14.76 -13.45 9.08
CA GLU A 70 -16.11 -13.01 8.68
C GLU A 70 -16.18 -12.55 7.22
N SER A 71 -15.04 -12.32 6.56
CA SER A 71 -14.98 -11.77 5.21
C SER A 71 -15.33 -12.80 4.14
N SER A 72 -16.07 -12.37 3.13
CA SER A 72 -16.37 -13.18 1.93
C SER A 72 -15.23 -13.16 0.89
N VAL A 73 -14.19 -12.35 1.10
CA VAL A 73 -13.04 -12.20 0.20
C VAL A 73 -11.73 -12.33 0.98
N PRO A 74 -10.62 -12.71 0.32
CA PRO A 74 -9.31 -12.75 0.94
C PRO A 74 -8.87 -11.37 1.47
N LEU A 75 -8.48 -11.31 2.75
CA LEU A 75 -7.89 -10.16 3.39
C LEU A 75 -6.46 -10.49 3.80
N PHE A 76 -5.50 -9.63 3.50
CA PHE A 76 -4.11 -9.75 3.91
C PHE A 76 -3.70 -8.53 4.72
N LEU A 77 -2.70 -8.69 5.58
CA LEU A 77 -2.18 -7.65 6.46
C LEU A 77 -0.70 -7.42 6.18
N ASP A 78 -0.33 -6.16 5.94
CA ASP A 78 1.02 -5.73 5.63
C ASP A 78 1.60 -4.79 6.69
N ALA A 79 2.84 -5.05 7.08
CA ALA A 79 3.65 -4.15 7.88
C ALA A 79 4.35 -3.15 6.96
N ASP A 80 3.60 -2.15 6.54
CA ASP A 80 4.01 -1.12 5.59
C ASP A 80 5.14 -0.25 6.16
N HIS A 81 6.11 0.14 5.33
CA HIS A 81 7.30 0.94 5.66
C HIS A 81 7.91 0.60 7.03
N THR A 82 8.67 -0.48 7.07
CA THR A 82 9.34 -0.96 8.28
C THR A 82 10.84 -0.65 8.20
N HIS A 83 11.36 0.16 9.13
CA HIS A 83 12.69 0.76 9.07
C HIS A 83 13.72 0.07 9.97
N SER A 84 13.39 -1.05 10.60
CA SER A 84 14.32 -1.81 11.42
C SER A 84 14.03 -3.31 11.43
N LEU A 85 15.08 -4.11 11.57
CA LEU A 85 15.00 -5.56 11.76
C LEU A 85 14.08 -5.94 12.94
N GLN A 86 14.15 -5.18 14.03
CA GLN A 86 13.32 -5.42 15.22
C GLN A 86 11.83 -5.26 14.89
N LYS A 87 11.43 -4.18 14.22
CA LYS A 87 10.02 -3.93 13.85
C LYS A 87 9.52 -4.91 12.81
N ALA A 88 10.38 -5.36 11.88
CA ALA A 88 10.05 -6.38 10.89
C ALA A 88 9.78 -7.74 11.56
N THR A 89 10.64 -8.18 12.47
CA THR A 89 10.46 -9.43 13.22
C THR A 89 9.27 -9.36 14.18
N GLU A 90 8.99 -8.19 14.80
CA GLU A 90 7.79 -7.97 15.60
C GLU A 90 6.51 -8.20 14.76
N ALA A 91 6.45 -7.65 13.55
CA ALA A 91 5.32 -7.84 12.64
C ALA A 91 5.18 -9.31 12.20
N ALA A 92 6.29 -9.98 11.86
CA ALA A 92 6.28 -11.39 11.50
C ALA A 92 5.75 -12.28 12.65
N HIS A 93 6.17 -12.04 13.90
CA HIS A 93 5.65 -12.74 15.07
C HIS A 93 4.17 -12.42 15.39
N ALA A 94 3.70 -11.23 15.06
CA ALA A 94 2.29 -10.86 15.22
C ALA A 94 1.37 -11.52 14.17
N GLY A 95 1.94 -12.12 13.11
CA GLY A 95 1.21 -12.82 12.06
C GLY A 95 0.79 -11.95 10.90
N PHE A 96 1.59 -10.95 10.53
CA PHE A 96 1.45 -10.23 9.28
C PHE A 96 1.75 -11.15 8.10
N ASP A 97 1.07 -10.92 6.97
CA ASP A 97 1.24 -11.70 5.74
C ASP A 97 2.40 -11.17 4.89
N ALA A 98 2.76 -9.90 5.06
CA ALA A 98 3.89 -9.27 4.40
C ALA A 98 4.55 -8.19 5.26
N VAL A 99 5.79 -7.84 4.87
CA VAL A 99 6.57 -6.74 5.46
C VAL A 99 7.24 -5.94 4.34
N VAL A 100 6.96 -4.65 4.28
CA VAL A 100 7.70 -3.68 3.48
C VAL A 100 8.96 -3.27 4.25
N ILE A 101 10.10 -3.68 3.75
CA ILE A 101 11.42 -3.40 4.30
C ILE A 101 11.94 -2.13 3.62
N ASP A 102 11.96 -1.02 4.35
CA ASP A 102 12.28 0.29 3.79
C ASP A 102 13.58 0.87 4.39
N PHE A 103 14.66 0.65 3.66
CA PHE A 103 15.95 1.30 3.88
C PHE A 103 16.34 2.20 2.70
N SER A 104 15.35 2.68 1.93
CA SER A 104 15.53 3.48 0.71
C SER A 104 16.26 4.82 0.93
N THR A 105 16.32 5.30 2.17
CA THR A 105 17.08 6.50 2.55
C THR A 105 18.59 6.25 2.69
N LEU A 106 19.04 5.00 2.74
CA LEU A 106 20.43 4.61 2.86
C LEU A 106 21.11 4.48 1.48
N PRO A 107 22.44 4.52 1.43
CA PRO A 107 23.16 4.16 0.21
C PRO A 107 22.78 2.76 -0.27
N PHE A 108 22.78 2.53 -1.60
CA PHE A 108 22.30 1.30 -2.23
C PHE A 108 22.87 0.02 -1.59
N GLU A 109 24.18 -0.05 -1.40
CA GLU A 109 24.84 -1.24 -0.82
C GLU A 109 24.41 -1.51 0.64
N GLU A 110 24.16 -0.46 1.41
CA GLU A 110 23.70 -0.59 2.79
C GLU A 110 22.22 -1.00 2.83
N ASN A 111 21.38 -0.44 1.92
CA ASN A 111 20.00 -0.88 1.74
C ASN A 111 19.96 -2.37 1.38
N VAL A 112 20.76 -2.83 0.40
CA VAL A 112 20.86 -4.25 0.01
C VAL A 112 21.22 -5.11 1.22
N ALA A 113 22.27 -4.75 1.96
CA ALA A 113 22.74 -5.56 3.09
C ALA A 113 21.66 -5.70 4.19
N ARG A 114 21.05 -4.59 4.59
CA ARG A 114 20.02 -4.58 5.64
C ARG A 114 18.71 -5.26 5.20
N THR A 115 18.32 -5.06 3.94
CA THR A 115 17.14 -5.72 3.38
C THR A 115 17.32 -7.22 3.37
N LYS A 116 18.48 -7.72 2.90
CA LYS A 116 18.82 -9.15 2.92
C LYS A 116 18.74 -9.75 4.32
N GLU A 117 19.40 -9.13 5.30
CA GLU A 117 19.37 -9.56 6.70
C GLU A 117 17.93 -9.65 7.23
N THR A 118 17.12 -8.65 6.91
CA THR A 118 15.73 -8.60 7.35
C THR A 118 14.87 -9.66 6.67
N VAL A 119 15.05 -9.90 5.36
CA VAL A 119 14.38 -10.98 4.61
C VAL A 119 14.67 -12.34 5.23
N GLU A 120 15.95 -12.64 5.50
CA GLU A 120 16.38 -13.90 6.13
C GLU A 120 15.72 -14.07 7.50
N ALA A 121 15.69 -13.01 8.31
CA ALA A 121 15.10 -13.06 9.65
C ALA A 121 13.59 -13.29 9.64
N ILE A 122 12.81 -12.52 8.84
CA ILE A 122 11.35 -12.68 8.82
C ILE A 122 10.93 -14.02 8.20
N LYS A 123 11.64 -14.50 7.15
CA LYS A 123 11.38 -15.82 6.54
C LYS A 123 11.79 -16.99 7.46
N SER A 124 12.71 -16.80 8.41
CA SER A 124 13.01 -17.80 9.43
C SER A 124 11.87 -17.97 10.45
N ILE A 125 11.09 -16.91 10.69
CA ILE A 125 9.90 -16.90 11.56
C ILE A 125 8.70 -17.51 10.83
N ASN A 126 8.45 -17.04 9.60
CA ASN A 126 7.38 -17.54 8.74
C ASN A 126 7.85 -17.61 7.28
N PRO A 127 8.10 -18.81 6.72
CA PRO A 127 8.56 -18.96 5.33
C PRO A 127 7.56 -18.43 4.28
N ASP A 128 6.28 -18.35 4.63
CA ASP A 128 5.22 -17.88 3.73
C ASP A 128 5.06 -16.36 3.71
N ILE A 129 5.74 -15.63 4.64
CA ILE A 129 5.68 -14.18 4.67
C ILE A 129 6.22 -13.57 3.37
N VAL A 130 5.52 -12.60 2.82
CA VAL A 130 5.96 -11.89 1.62
C VAL A 130 6.90 -10.76 2.05
N ALA A 131 8.13 -10.77 1.55
CA ALA A 131 9.11 -9.73 1.78
C ALA A 131 9.07 -8.73 0.61
N GLU A 132 8.77 -7.49 0.90
CA GLU A 132 8.82 -6.37 -0.05
C GLU A 132 10.02 -5.49 0.25
N GLY A 133 10.74 -5.01 -0.78
CA GLY A 133 11.87 -4.10 -0.62
C GLY A 133 11.72 -2.85 -1.47
N GLU A 134 12.12 -1.69 -0.93
CA GLU A 134 12.02 -0.39 -1.60
C GLU A 134 13.40 0.10 -2.06
N ILE A 135 13.48 0.56 -3.32
CA ILE A 135 14.64 1.25 -3.89
C ILE A 135 14.27 2.54 -4.60
N GLY A 136 15.12 3.55 -4.45
CA GLY A 136 14.85 4.89 -4.94
C GLY A 136 13.99 5.69 -3.96
N TYR A 137 14.41 6.91 -3.71
CA TYR A 137 13.71 7.78 -2.77
C TYR A 137 12.50 8.44 -3.42
N ILE A 138 11.32 8.21 -2.87
CA ILE A 138 10.03 8.78 -3.34
C ILE A 138 9.41 9.77 -2.35
N GLY A 139 10.20 10.30 -1.43
CA GLY A 139 9.76 11.16 -0.34
C GLY A 139 9.28 10.36 0.87
N SER A 140 8.95 11.04 1.94
CA SER A 140 8.44 10.43 3.17
C SER A 140 7.10 11.05 3.57
N GLY A 141 6.27 10.27 4.26
CA GLY A 141 5.01 10.72 4.85
C GLY A 141 3.84 10.83 3.87
N SER A 142 2.70 10.28 4.30
CA SER A 142 1.43 10.31 3.55
C SER A 142 0.60 11.53 3.96
N GLU A 143 1.14 12.73 3.73
CA GLU A 143 0.57 14.03 4.12
C GLU A 143 0.18 14.88 2.92
N ILE A 144 -0.38 16.05 3.19
CA ILE A 144 -0.66 17.07 2.16
C ILE A 144 0.52 18.04 2.15
N HIS A 145 1.20 18.14 1.01
CA HIS A 145 2.34 19.03 0.80
C HIS A 145 1.94 20.29 0.05
N GLU A 146 2.57 21.42 0.35
CA GLU A 146 2.36 22.69 -0.39
C GLU A 146 3.12 22.69 -1.73
N SER A 147 4.29 22.04 -1.77
CA SER A 147 5.14 21.97 -2.97
C SER A 147 5.84 20.60 -3.07
N VAL A 148 6.27 20.26 -4.27
CA VAL A 148 7.14 19.10 -4.49
C VAL A 148 8.53 19.42 -3.93
N ASP A 149 9.12 18.47 -3.19
CA ASP A 149 10.50 18.58 -2.77
C ASP A 149 11.41 18.75 -4.00
N ALA A 150 12.33 19.72 -3.98
CA ALA A 150 13.16 20.09 -5.13
C ALA A 150 14.14 18.98 -5.59
N LYS A 151 14.24 17.90 -4.85
CA LYS A 151 14.95 16.68 -5.30
C LYS A 151 14.03 15.94 -6.26
N THR A 152 14.25 16.14 -7.57
CA THR A 152 13.64 15.26 -8.58
C THR A 152 14.09 13.84 -8.27
N PRO A 153 13.16 12.92 -7.97
CA PRO A 153 13.56 11.55 -7.66
C PRO A 153 14.28 10.96 -8.88
N ASN A 154 15.46 10.41 -8.69
CA ASN A 154 16.08 9.57 -9.71
C ASN A 154 15.19 8.34 -9.86
N LEU A 155 14.70 8.12 -11.09
CA LEU A 155 13.96 6.91 -11.38
C LEU A 155 14.87 5.69 -11.18
N THR A 156 14.36 4.66 -10.53
CA THR A 156 15.05 3.37 -10.42
C THR A 156 15.39 2.86 -11.83
N THR A 157 16.61 2.45 -12.05
CA THR A 157 17.01 1.82 -13.32
C THR A 157 16.68 0.32 -13.31
N PRO A 158 16.45 -0.31 -14.48
CA PRO A 158 16.23 -1.76 -14.55
C PRO A 158 17.41 -2.56 -13.97
N GLU A 159 18.63 -2.09 -14.17
CA GLU A 159 19.84 -2.73 -13.64
C GLU A 159 19.91 -2.67 -12.11
N GLU A 160 19.63 -1.51 -11.48
CA GLU A 160 19.54 -1.39 -10.02
C GLU A 160 18.45 -2.30 -9.46
N ALA A 161 17.28 -2.35 -10.13
CA ALA A 161 16.19 -3.22 -9.74
C ALA A 161 16.60 -4.70 -9.75
N ARG A 162 17.25 -5.16 -10.82
CA ARG A 162 17.75 -6.53 -10.95
C ARG A 162 18.78 -6.87 -9.88
N GLN A 163 19.79 -6.01 -9.69
CA GLN A 163 20.83 -6.22 -8.68
C GLN A 163 20.24 -6.29 -7.26
N PHE A 164 19.28 -5.41 -6.93
CA PHE A 164 18.63 -5.41 -5.63
C PHE A 164 17.84 -6.70 -5.38
N VAL A 165 17.03 -7.14 -6.34
CA VAL A 165 16.23 -8.37 -6.22
C VAL A 165 17.12 -9.60 -6.07
N GLU A 166 18.15 -9.75 -6.92
CA GLU A 166 19.09 -10.89 -6.88
C GLU A 166 19.86 -10.96 -5.55
N ALA A 167 20.26 -9.80 -5.01
CA ALA A 167 21.05 -9.74 -3.80
C ALA A 167 20.25 -9.94 -2.51
N THR A 168 18.98 -9.50 -2.47
CA THR A 168 18.17 -9.46 -1.26
C THR A 168 17.22 -10.64 -1.10
N GLY A 169 16.75 -11.25 -2.20
CA GLY A 169 15.80 -12.35 -2.18
C GLY A 169 14.37 -11.93 -1.77
N ILE A 170 13.99 -10.68 -2.03
CA ILE A 170 12.62 -10.18 -1.85
C ILE A 170 11.64 -10.83 -2.81
N ASP A 171 10.36 -10.82 -2.46
CA ASP A 171 9.25 -11.33 -3.29
C ASP A 171 8.58 -10.23 -4.12
N VAL A 172 8.65 -8.98 -3.64
CA VAL A 172 8.02 -7.79 -4.24
C VAL A 172 9.01 -6.63 -4.22
N LEU A 173 9.09 -5.88 -5.30
CA LEU A 173 9.94 -4.70 -5.43
C LEU A 173 9.09 -3.42 -5.53
N ALA A 174 9.42 -2.41 -4.72
CA ALA A 174 8.88 -1.05 -4.77
C ALA A 174 9.89 -0.09 -5.43
N PRO A 175 9.80 0.19 -6.73
CA PRO A 175 10.72 1.08 -7.41
C PRO A 175 10.23 2.53 -7.45
N ALA A 176 11.16 3.50 -7.58
CA ALA A 176 10.84 4.88 -7.93
C ALA A 176 10.59 4.99 -9.44
N VAL A 177 9.33 5.24 -9.83
CA VAL A 177 8.87 5.30 -11.23
C VAL A 177 8.05 6.56 -11.55
N GLY A 178 8.31 7.66 -10.82
CA GLY A 178 7.56 8.92 -10.93
C GLY A 178 6.50 9.10 -9.84
N ASN A 179 6.32 8.09 -9.01
CA ASN A 179 5.49 8.13 -7.81
C ASN A 179 6.15 8.99 -6.71
N MET A 180 5.35 9.45 -5.77
CA MET A 180 5.79 10.17 -4.57
C MET A 180 4.81 9.94 -3.42
N HIS A 181 5.31 9.94 -2.19
CA HIS A 181 4.46 9.93 -1.01
C HIS A 181 3.68 11.24 -0.83
N GLY A 182 2.55 11.16 -0.15
CA GLY A 182 1.68 12.32 0.06
C GLY A 182 0.93 12.79 -1.19
N MET A 183 0.26 13.93 -1.06
CA MET A 183 -0.45 14.63 -2.16
C MET A 183 -0.16 16.11 -2.07
N LEU A 184 -0.10 16.79 -3.21
CA LEU A 184 -0.10 18.25 -3.23
C LEU A 184 -1.51 18.79 -2.93
N GLN A 185 -1.58 19.99 -2.37
CA GLN A 185 -2.86 20.70 -2.14
C GLN A 185 -3.67 20.84 -3.45
N SER A 186 -3.00 21.03 -4.60
CA SER A 186 -3.63 21.07 -5.92
C SER A 186 -4.24 19.72 -6.33
N MET A 187 -3.64 18.61 -5.93
CA MET A 187 -4.20 17.26 -6.17
C MET A 187 -5.45 17.01 -5.32
N VAL A 188 -5.45 17.47 -4.06
CA VAL A 188 -6.63 17.40 -3.20
C VAL A 188 -7.79 18.21 -3.77
N LYS A 189 -7.49 19.35 -4.43
CA LYS A 189 -8.47 20.18 -5.15
C LYS A 189 -8.84 19.63 -6.53
N GLY A 190 -8.21 18.54 -6.99
CA GLY A 190 -8.45 17.92 -8.28
C GLY A 190 -7.90 18.69 -9.49
N THR A 191 -7.01 19.69 -9.27
CA THR A 191 -6.46 20.53 -10.35
C THR A 191 -5.19 19.97 -10.98
N THR A 192 -4.47 19.08 -10.29
CA THR A 192 -3.29 18.37 -10.80
C THR A 192 -3.34 16.90 -10.42
N LYS A 193 -2.56 16.09 -11.11
CA LYS A 193 -2.40 14.65 -10.85
C LYS A 193 -0.93 14.28 -10.92
N LYS A 194 -0.54 13.21 -10.22
CA LYS A 194 0.77 12.57 -10.44
C LYS A 194 0.77 11.84 -11.76
N ARG A 195 1.94 11.78 -12.38
CA ARG A 195 2.15 11.03 -13.62
C ARG A 195 3.28 10.01 -13.39
N LEU A 196 3.08 8.81 -13.91
CA LEU A 196 4.01 7.69 -13.80
C LEU A 196 4.84 7.52 -15.07
N ASN A 197 6.05 7.01 -14.93
CA ASN A 197 6.86 6.58 -16.07
C ASN A 197 6.53 5.13 -16.43
N ILE A 198 5.50 4.95 -17.24
CA ILE A 198 4.97 3.63 -17.64
C ILE A 198 6.02 2.80 -18.36
N GLN A 199 6.84 3.44 -19.22
CA GLN A 199 7.91 2.76 -19.91
C GLN A 199 8.93 2.17 -18.94
N ARG A 200 9.32 2.93 -17.90
CA ARG A 200 10.25 2.48 -16.87
C ARG A 200 9.69 1.31 -16.05
N ILE A 201 8.38 1.30 -15.75
CA ILE A 201 7.72 0.17 -15.11
C ILE A 201 7.87 -1.09 -15.95
N ALA A 202 7.56 -1.02 -17.25
CA ALA A 202 7.69 -2.15 -18.17
C ALA A 202 9.14 -2.63 -18.32
N GLU A 203 10.11 -1.72 -18.39
CA GLU A 203 11.53 -2.03 -18.43
C GLU A 203 11.99 -2.79 -17.17
N ILE A 204 11.63 -2.29 -15.98
CA ILE A 204 11.94 -2.96 -14.70
C ILE A 204 11.26 -4.34 -14.65
N LYS A 205 9.97 -4.43 -14.95
CA LYS A 205 9.23 -5.70 -14.90
C LYS A 205 9.86 -6.78 -15.77
N LYS A 206 10.42 -6.41 -16.90
CA LYS A 206 11.10 -7.33 -17.81
C LYS A 206 12.42 -7.87 -17.23
N GLU A 207 13.12 -7.08 -16.43
CA GLU A 207 14.42 -7.45 -15.84
C GLU A 207 14.29 -8.22 -14.52
N VAL A 208 13.18 -8.04 -13.77
CA VAL A 208 12.98 -8.67 -12.47
C VAL A 208 11.97 -9.80 -12.53
N GLY A 209 12.25 -10.90 -11.85
CA GLY A 209 11.35 -12.06 -11.77
C GLY A 209 10.35 -12.01 -10.60
N VAL A 210 10.20 -10.83 -9.94
CA VAL A 210 9.35 -10.63 -8.77
C VAL A 210 8.15 -9.75 -9.10
N PHE A 211 7.18 -9.69 -8.18
CA PHE A 211 6.06 -8.76 -8.28
C PHE A 211 6.52 -7.32 -8.09
N LEU A 212 5.77 -6.36 -8.66
CA LEU A 212 6.03 -4.93 -8.50
C LEU A 212 4.91 -4.28 -7.70
N THR A 213 5.27 -3.38 -6.79
CA THR A 213 4.34 -2.54 -6.06
C THR A 213 4.53 -1.06 -6.40
N LEU A 214 3.45 -0.29 -6.36
CA LEU A 214 3.45 1.15 -6.55
C LEU A 214 3.12 1.83 -5.23
N HIS A 215 4.13 2.34 -4.54
CA HIS A 215 3.96 3.21 -3.37
C HIS A 215 3.54 4.62 -3.79
N GLY A 216 3.00 5.38 -2.84
CA GLY A 216 2.61 6.77 -3.09
C GLY A 216 1.57 6.95 -4.19
N GLY A 217 0.68 5.98 -4.39
CA GLY A 217 -0.33 5.99 -5.46
C GLY A 217 -1.38 7.11 -5.32
N SER A 218 -1.68 7.57 -4.10
CA SER A 218 -2.66 8.65 -3.88
C SER A 218 -2.40 9.87 -4.75
N GLY A 219 -3.42 10.34 -5.48
CA GLY A 219 -3.32 11.49 -6.38
C GLY A 219 -2.78 11.19 -7.78
N THR A 220 -2.50 9.94 -8.11
CA THR A 220 -2.12 9.50 -9.46
C THR A 220 -3.34 9.55 -10.40
N ASP A 221 -3.10 9.83 -11.68
CA ASP A 221 -4.12 9.81 -12.71
C ASP A 221 -4.68 8.40 -12.90
N ASP A 222 -6.00 8.28 -13.12
CA ASP A 222 -6.66 6.97 -13.24
C ASP A 222 -6.19 6.20 -14.48
N GLU A 223 -5.86 6.90 -15.58
CA GLU A 223 -5.29 6.28 -16.79
C GLU A 223 -3.88 5.74 -16.51
N ASP A 224 -3.07 6.48 -15.75
CA ASP A 224 -1.73 6.03 -15.38
C ASP A 224 -1.78 4.75 -14.50
N PHE A 225 -2.77 4.62 -13.61
CA PHE A 225 -2.97 3.37 -12.87
C PHE A 225 -3.26 2.18 -13.81
N GLN A 226 -4.16 2.36 -14.77
CA GLN A 226 -4.50 1.30 -15.72
C GLN A 226 -3.28 0.91 -16.58
N GLN A 227 -2.52 1.90 -17.05
CA GLN A 227 -1.30 1.66 -17.83
C GLN A 227 -0.20 1.01 -16.98
N ALA A 228 -0.05 1.41 -15.71
CA ALA A 228 0.91 0.82 -14.78
C ALA A 228 0.60 -0.65 -14.48
N ILE A 229 -0.67 -1.00 -14.27
CA ILE A 229 -1.11 -2.39 -14.11
C ILE A 229 -0.79 -3.20 -15.37
N ALA A 230 -1.11 -2.67 -16.54
CA ALA A 230 -0.79 -3.31 -17.81
C ALA A 230 0.73 -3.47 -18.05
N ALA A 231 1.55 -2.57 -17.50
CA ALA A 231 3.00 -2.61 -17.53
C ALA A 231 3.65 -3.53 -16.48
N GLY A 232 2.86 -4.09 -15.54
CA GLY A 232 3.31 -5.10 -14.59
C GLY A 232 3.28 -4.70 -13.11
N ILE A 233 2.61 -3.61 -12.72
CA ILE A 233 2.34 -3.31 -11.30
C ILE A 233 1.28 -4.29 -10.77
N ASN A 234 1.59 -4.94 -9.66
CA ASN A 234 0.78 -5.98 -9.02
C ASN A 234 0.07 -5.51 -7.75
N ILE A 235 0.65 -4.52 -7.05
CA ILE A 235 0.10 -3.94 -5.81
C ILE A 235 0.10 -2.42 -5.94
N ILE A 236 -0.94 -1.74 -5.44
CA ILE A 236 -1.02 -0.27 -5.44
C ILE A 236 -1.40 0.23 -4.05
N HIS A 237 -0.52 1.05 -3.46
CA HIS A 237 -0.69 1.64 -2.14
C HIS A 237 -1.45 2.97 -2.19
N ILE A 238 -2.55 3.04 -1.44
CA ILE A 238 -3.37 4.25 -1.26
C ILE A 238 -3.48 4.56 0.24
N ASN A 239 -2.99 5.72 0.64
CA ASN A 239 -3.06 6.19 2.02
C ASN A 239 -3.68 7.60 2.11
N THR A 240 -3.02 8.62 1.54
CA THR A 240 -3.39 10.03 1.70
C THR A 240 -4.83 10.31 1.29
N GLU A 241 -5.35 9.68 0.23
CA GLU A 241 -6.74 9.82 -0.18
C GLU A 241 -7.72 9.38 0.90
N LEU A 242 -7.43 8.27 1.61
CA LEU A 242 -8.25 7.80 2.72
C LEU A 242 -8.22 8.79 3.89
N ARG A 243 -7.03 9.30 4.24
CA ARG A 243 -6.87 10.31 5.30
C ARG A 243 -7.63 11.59 4.99
N VAL A 244 -7.60 12.05 3.74
CA VAL A 244 -8.36 13.23 3.27
C VAL A 244 -9.87 12.97 3.40
N ALA A 245 -10.36 11.83 2.92
CA ALA A 245 -11.77 11.45 3.01
C ALA A 245 -12.24 11.35 4.46
N TRP A 246 -11.44 10.71 5.31
CA TRP A 246 -11.67 10.58 6.74
C TRP A 246 -11.80 11.95 7.40
N ARG A 247 -10.79 12.83 7.23
CA ARG A 247 -10.74 14.15 7.84
C ARG A 247 -11.91 15.03 7.40
N GLN A 248 -12.15 15.12 6.10
CA GLN A 248 -13.22 15.95 5.56
C GLN A 248 -14.62 15.46 5.97
N SER A 249 -14.81 14.13 6.06
CA SER A 249 -16.08 13.58 6.50
C SER A 249 -16.33 13.81 7.99
N LEU A 250 -15.29 13.71 8.82
CA LEU A 250 -15.39 14.02 10.25
C LEU A 250 -15.77 15.49 10.47
N GLU A 251 -15.10 16.43 9.77
CA GLU A 251 -15.42 17.86 9.85
C GLU A 251 -16.88 18.15 9.49
N ARG A 252 -17.36 17.56 8.38
CA ARG A 252 -18.78 17.69 7.99
C ARG A 252 -19.74 17.09 9.03
N SER A 253 -19.41 15.92 9.58
CA SER A 253 -20.23 15.26 10.59
C SER A 253 -20.37 16.09 11.87
N LEU A 254 -19.27 16.65 12.35
CA LEU A 254 -19.25 17.55 13.52
C LEU A 254 -19.99 18.84 13.25
N ALA A 255 -19.82 19.45 12.09
CA ALA A 255 -20.51 20.68 11.71
C ALA A 255 -22.02 20.50 11.55
N ALA A 256 -22.46 19.35 11.00
CA ALA A 256 -23.87 19.04 10.82
C ALA A 256 -24.62 18.79 12.14
N ASN A 257 -23.91 18.28 13.14
CA ASN A 257 -24.50 17.90 14.45
C ASN A 257 -23.62 18.37 15.62
N PRO A 258 -23.54 19.69 15.91
CA PRO A 258 -22.58 20.24 16.88
C PRO A 258 -22.78 19.75 18.32
N LYS A 259 -23.97 19.23 18.64
CA LYS A 259 -24.33 18.71 19.99
C LYS A 259 -24.18 17.18 20.09
N GLN A 260 -23.84 16.50 19.01
CA GLN A 260 -23.67 15.04 19.01
C GLN A 260 -22.36 14.64 19.71
N VAL A 261 -22.47 13.89 20.79
CA VAL A 261 -21.31 13.41 21.57
C VAL A 261 -21.08 11.91 21.47
N VAL A 262 -21.94 11.19 20.78
CA VAL A 262 -21.88 9.73 20.67
C VAL A 262 -20.88 9.37 19.55
N PRO A 263 -19.70 8.75 19.87
CA PRO A 263 -18.62 8.56 18.91
C PRO A 263 -19.04 7.77 17.66
N TYR A 264 -19.74 6.64 17.80
CA TYR A 264 -20.13 5.82 16.67
C TYR A 264 -21.16 6.51 15.73
N ARG A 265 -21.94 7.50 16.22
CA ARG A 265 -22.84 8.31 15.37
C ARG A 265 -22.07 9.39 14.62
N ILE A 266 -21.05 9.98 15.25
CA ILE A 266 -20.14 10.96 14.63
C ILE A 266 -19.33 10.28 13.51
N LEU A 267 -18.86 9.07 13.78
CA LEU A 267 -17.93 8.34 12.91
C LEU A 267 -18.62 7.53 11.80
N GLN A 268 -19.94 7.27 11.88
CA GLN A 268 -20.64 6.50 10.85
C GLN A 268 -20.51 7.11 9.43
N PRO A 269 -20.64 8.44 9.21
CA PRO A 269 -20.41 9.06 7.90
C PRO A 269 -18.94 8.94 7.44
N VAL A 270 -18.00 8.87 8.40
CA VAL A 270 -16.57 8.71 8.09
C VAL A 270 -16.30 7.32 7.53
N VAL A 271 -16.88 6.27 8.14
CA VAL A 271 -16.80 4.89 7.59
C VAL A 271 -17.28 4.87 6.15
N GLU A 272 -18.44 5.46 5.88
CA GLU A 272 -19.01 5.45 4.53
C GLU A 272 -18.16 6.23 3.52
N SER A 273 -17.61 7.39 3.92
CA SER A 273 -16.74 8.20 3.04
C SER A 273 -15.44 7.46 2.66
N VAL A 274 -14.76 6.85 3.63
CA VAL A 274 -13.54 6.06 3.38
C VAL A 274 -13.87 4.83 2.55
N LYS A 275 -14.99 4.13 2.83
CA LYS A 275 -15.47 2.99 2.04
C LYS A 275 -15.68 3.35 0.58
N GLN A 276 -16.29 4.52 0.29
CA GLN A 276 -16.51 4.97 -1.09
C GLN A 276 -15.22 5.20 -1.86
N VAL A 277 -14.21 5.83 -1.23
CA VAL A 277 -12.89 6.02 -1.85
C VAL A 277 -12.23 4.67 -2.12
N THR A 278 -12.21 3.78 -1.12
CA THR A 278 -11.65 2.42 -1.25
C THR A 278 -12.34 1.65 -2.38
N ALA A 279 -13.68 1.64 -2.40
CA ALA A 279 -14.44 0.93 -3.43
C ALA A 279 -14.19 1.49 -4.83
N GLY A 280 -14.04 2.81 -4.97
CA GLY A 280 -13.66 3.45 -6.24
C GLY A 280 -12.31 2.95 -6.74
N ARG A 281 -11.29 2.90 -5.88
CA ARG A 281 -9.95 2.40 -6.23
C ARG A 281 -9.95 0.90 -6.53
N LEU A 282 -10.66 0.09 -5.73
CA LEU A 282 -10.79 -1.34 -6.00
C LEU A 282 -11.44 -1.63 -7.35
N ARG A 283 -12.49 -0.89 -7.74
CA ARG A 283 -13.08 -1.01 -9.08
C ARG A 283 -12.08 -0.65 -10.17
N LEU A 284 -11.33 0.45 -10.00
CA LEU A 284 -10.33 0.89 -10.97
C LEU A 284 -9.23 -0.15 -11.17
N PHE A 285 -8.67 -0.68 -10.08
CA PHE A 285 -7.57 -1.64 -10.12
C PHE A 285 -7.97 -3.02 -10.67
N ASN A 286 -9.28 -3.31 -10.69
CA ASN A 286 -9.84 -4.55 -11.22
C ASN A 286 -10.63 -4.34 -12.54
N ALA A 287 -10.65 -3.13 -13.10
CA ALA A 287 -11.41 -2.82 -14.31
C ALA A 287 -10.81 -3.39 -15.59
N VAL A 288 -9.51 -3.70 -15.58
CA VAL A 288 -8.75 -4.19 -16.75
C VAL A 288 -8.86 -5.71 -16.92
N ARG A 289 -9.58 -6.40 -16.02
CA ARG A 289 -9.79 -7.85 -16.15
C ARG A 289 -10.13 -8.18 -17.60
N LYS A 290 -9.22 -8.87 -18.28
CA LYS A 290 -9.45 -9.36 -19.64
C LYS A 290 -10.76 -10.12 -19.61
N ALA A 291 -11.72 -9.72 -20.45
CA ALA A 291 -12.91 -10.52 -20.67
C ALA A 291 -12.43 -11.93 -21.05
N ALA A 292 -12.77 -12.88 -20.18
CA ALA A 292 -12.39 -14.27 -20.37
C ALA A 292 -13.12 -14.84 -21.59
#